data_1893267386f1d9fa74ad8e4bc95c71ce
#
_entry.id   1893267386f1d9fa74ad8e4bc95c71ce
#
_cell.length_a   1.000
_cell.length_b   1.000
_cell.length_c   1.000
_cell.angle_alpha   90.00
_cell.angle_beta   90.00
_cell.angle_gamma   90.00
#
_symmetry.space_group_name_H-M   'P 1'
#
loop_
_entity.id
_entity.type
_entity.pdbx_description
1 polymer ?
#
loop_
_entity_poly.entity_id
_entity_poly.type
_entity_poly.pdbx_seq_one_letter_code
_entity_poly.pdbx_strand_id
1 'polypeptide(L)'
;NDAAPSFSRGVGVLILASWMIVLVHLVEVMLWAAFFLWQDAMPNASTAYFFALMQYTAVGSGFNLPQRWRLLEGMLPIAGLMTFAWSTGVLFTLAQDFQSQQLALIHARRQARQAKRRPRQDQ
;
A
#
# COMPACT_ATOMS: atom_id res chain seq x y z
N ASN A 1 -24.15 6.80 20.87
CA ASN A 1 -23.13 5.72 20.72
C ASN A 1 -22.69 5.43 19.27
N ASP A 2 -23.06 6.29 18.30
CA ASP A 2 -22.83 6.01 16.86
C ASP A 2 -21.44 6.44 16.32
N ALA A 3 -20.52 6.82 17.21
CA ALA A 3 -19.18 7.25 16.77
C ALA A 3 -18.16 6.10 16.68
N ALA A 4 -18.35 5.03 17.43
CA ALA A 4 -17.45 3.89 17.42
C ALA A 4 -17.48 3.07 16.11
N PRO A 5 -18.64 2.79 15.49
CA PRO A 5 -18.68 2.03 14.25
C PRO A 5 -18.08 2.76 13.04
N SER A 6 -18.11 4.09 13.01
CA SER A 6 -17.49 4.85 11.90
C SER A 6 -15.96 4.88 11.99
N PHE A 7 -15.40 4.96 13.19
CA PHE A 7 -13.94 4.91 13.40
C PHE A 7 -13.39 3.51 13.08
N SER A 8 -14.00 2.47 13.61
CA SER A 8 -13.57 1.09 13.34
C SER A 8 -13.68 0.69 11.88
N ARG A 9 -14.70 1.17 11.17
CA ARG A 9 -14.82 0.98 9.70
C ARG A 9 -13.67 1.65 8.96
N GLY A 10 -13.31 2.88 9.29
CA GLY A 10 -12.20 3.58 8.64
C GLY A 10 -10.86 2.90 8.88
N VAL A 11 -10.59 2.46 10.10
CA VAL A 11 -9.38 1.66 10.42
C VAL A 11 -9.40 0.34 9.66
N GLY A 12 -10.55 -0.34 9.59
CA GLY A 12 -10.70 -1.57 8.82
C GLY A 12 -10.40 -1.40 7.33
N VAL A 13 -10.85 -0.30 6.71
CA VAL A 13 -10.55 0.03 5.31
C VAL A 13 -9.05 0.25 5.11
N LEU A 14 -8.37 0.97 6.00
CA LEU A 14 -6.91 1.18 5.91
C LEU A 14 -6.14 -0.13 6.03
N ILE A 15 -6.51 -1.00 6.96
CA ILE A 15 -5.90 -2.32 7.12
C ILE A 15 -6.12 -3.16 5.85
N LEU A 16 -7.35 -3.21 5.34
CA LEU A 16 -7.68 -3.94 4.12
C LEU A 16 -6.89 -3.41 2.92
N ALA A 17 -6.82 -2.09 2.74
CA ALA A 17 -6.04 -1.46 1.68
C ALA A 17 -4.55 -1.83 1.78
N SER A 18 -3.97 -1.82 2.99
CA SER A 18 -2.58 -2.23 3.22
C SER A 18 -2.34 -3.69 2.83
N TRP A 19 -3.24 -4.60 3.21
CA TRP A 19 -3.16 -6.00 2.80
C TRP A 19 -3.29 -6.20 1.30
N MET A 20 -4.21 -5.49 0.67
CA MET A 20 -4.36 -5.54 -0.80
C MET A 20 -3.10 -5.06 -1.52
N ILE A 21 -2.46 -4.01 -1.04
CA ILE A 21 -1.19 -3.52 -1.59
C ILE A 21 -0.09 -4.58 -1.47
N VAL A 22 0.06 -5.21 -0.31
CA VAL A 22 1.04 -6.30 -0.12
C VAL A 22 0.78 -7.44 -1.10
N LEU A 23 -0.48 -7.85 -1.27
CA LEU A 23 -0.84 -8.91 -2.22
C LEU A 23 -0.50 -8.52 -3.67
N VAL A 24 -0.76 -7.28 -4.07
CA VAL A 24 -0.39 -6.78 -5.41
C VAL A 24 1.11 -6.88 -5.63
N HIS A 25 1.94 -6.45 -4.67
CA HIS A 25 3.40 -6.57 -4.78
C HIS A 25 3.87 -8.03 -4.88
N LEU A 26 3.25 -8.94 -4.11
CA LEU A 26 3.59 -10.38 -4.22
C LEU A 26 3.21 -10.96 -5.59
N VAL A 27 2.06 -10.53 -6.15
CA VAL A 27 1.66 -10.94 -7.50
C VAL A 27 2.63 -10.40 -8.55
N GLU A 28 3.09 -9.15 -8.43
CA GLU A 28 4.11 -8.59 -9.33
C GLU A 28 5.41 -9.38 -9.29
N VAL A 29 5.90 -9.75 -8.10
CA VAL A 29 7.08 -10.60 -7.93
C VAL A 29 6.86 -11.98 -8.58
N MET A 30 5.68 -12.56 -8.42
CA MET A 30 5.33 -13.83 -9.09
C MET A 30 5.33 -13.72 -10.61
N LEU A 31 4.81 -12.63 -11.17
CA LEU A 31 4.81 -12.39 -12.61
C LEU A 31 6.24 -12.29 -13.15
N TRP A 32 7.14 -11.59 -12.45
CA TRP A 32 8.56 -11.54 -12.82
C TRP A 32 9.23 -12.91 -12.71
N ALA A 33 8.96 -13.66 -11.65
CA ALA A 33 9.49 -15.02 -11.52
C ALA A 33 9.01 -15.94 -12.65
N ALA A 34 7.71 -15.88 -13.00
CA ALA A 34 7.15 -16.62 -14.11
C ALA A 34 7.78 -16.23 -15.47
N PHE A 35 8.04 -14.93 -15.67
CA PHE A 35 8.73 -14.46 -16.85
C PHE A 35 10.15 -15.04 -16.98
N PHE A 36 10.94 -15.05 -15.90
CA PHE A 36 12.30 -15.60 -15.92
C PHE A 36 12.31 -17.13 -16.16
N LEU A 37 11.29 -17.84 -15.64
CA LEU A 37 11.13 -19.26 -15.95
C LEU A 37 10.76 -19.51 -17.41
N TRP A 38 9.81 -18.75 -17.94
CA TRP A 38 9.37 -18.86 -19.32
C TRP A 38 10.50 -18.59 -20.31
N GLN A 39 11.43 -17.70 -19.96
CA GLN A 39 12.59 -17.36 -20.79
C GLN A 39 13.82 -18.25 -20.55
N ASP A 40 13.68 -19.35 -19.77
CA ASP A 40 14.78 -20.22 -19.35
C ASP A 40 15.98 -19.45 -18.77
N ALA A 41 15.69 -18.31 -18.11
CA ALA A 41 16.71 -17.49 -17.47
C ALA A 41 17.10 -18.01 -16.09
N MET A 42 16.25 -18.84 -15.49
CA MET A 42 16.42 -19.41 -14.16
C MET A 42 16.17 -20.93 -14.17
N PRO A 43 16.91 -21.69 -13.33
CA PRO A 43 16.87 -23.17 -13.36
C PRO A 43 15.58 -23.75 -12.74
N ASN A 44 14.95 -23.04 -11.83
CA ASN A 44 13.74 -23.53 -11.13
C ASN A 44 12.90 -22.40 -10.54
N ALA A 45 11.66 -22.71 -10.18
CA ALA A 45 10.69 -21.73 -9.68
C ALA A 45 11.11 -21.07 -8.36
N SER A 46 11.72 -21.83 -7.45
CA SER A 46 12.18 -21.29 -6.16
C SER A 46 13.27 -20.24 -6.35
N THR A 47 14.26 -20.53 -7.21
CA THR A 47 15.34 -19.59 -7.53
C THR A 47 14.81 -18.35 -8.25
N ALA A 48 13.89 -18.55 -9.20
CA ALA A 48 13.28 -17.45 -9.94
C ALA A 48 12.48 -16.52 -9.01
N TYR A 49 11.69 -17.06 -8.11
CA TYR A 49 10.92 -16.29 -7.14
C TYR A 49 11.84 -15.55 -6.16
N PHE A 50 12.82 -16.24 -5.59
CA PHE A 50 13.80 -15.63 -4.69
C PHE A 50 14.56 -14.49 -5.38
N PHE A 51 15.05 -14.72 -6.60
CA PHE A 51 15.74 -13.69 -7.39
C PHE A 51 14.82 -12.49 -7.63
N ALA A 52 13.59 -12.72 -8.12
CA ALA A 52 12.64 -11.65 -8.39
C ALA A 52 12.32 -10.84 -7.14
N LEU A 53 12.10 -11.50 -6.00
CA LEU A 53 11.83 -10.86 -4.72
C LEU A 53 13.00 -9.99 -4.25
N MET A 54 14.22 -10.50 -4.30
CA MET A 54 15.41 -9.80 -3.85
C MET A 54 15.76 -8.60 -4.76
N GLN A 55 15.54 -8.74 -6.06
CA GLN A 55 15.73 -7.62 -7.00
C GLN A 55 14.61 -6.59 -6.88
N TYR A 56 13.35 -7.02 -6.79
CA TYR A 56 12.19 -6.14 -6.65
C TYR A 56 12.27 -5.26 -5.39
N THR A 57 12.80 -5.80 -4.30
CA THR A 57 13.02 -5.06 -3.05
C THR A 57 14.33 -4.27 -3.03
N ALA A 58 15.08 -4.24 -4.11
CA ALA A 58 16.39 -3.58 -4.25
C ALA A 58 17.47 -4.08 -3.26
N VAL A 59 17.27 -5.24 -2.66
CA VAL A 59 18.28 -5.88 -1.79
C VAL A 59 19.41 -6.48 -2.62
N GLY A 60 19.07 -6.96 -3.81
CA GLY A 60 19.99 -7.67 -4.71
C GLY A 60 20.14 -9.15 -4.33
N SER A 61 20.46 -9.97 -5.31
CA SER A 61 20.74 -11.39 -5.13
C SER A 61 22.16 -11.69 -5.61
N GLY A 62 22.79 -12.73 -5.07
CA GLY A 62 24.08 -13.19 -5.54
C GLY A 62 24.04 -13.95 -6.89
N PHE A 63 22.87 -14.01 -7.52
CA PHE A 63 22.67 -14.67 -8.80
C PHE A 63 22.66 -13.63 -9.92
N ASN A 64 23.40 -13.90 -11.02
CA ASN A 64 23.44 -13.04 -12.21
C ASN A 64 22.62 -13.66 -13.33
N LEU A 65 21.84 -12.84 -14.00
CA LEU A 65 21.10 -13.25 -15.20
C LEU A 65 22.03 -13.50 -16.40
N PRO A 66 21.63 -14.37 -17.34
CA PRO A 66 22.31 -14.49 -18.62
C PRO A 66 22.50 -13.12 -19.30
N GLN A 67 23.60 -12.96 -20.04
CA GLN A 67 24.02 -11.69 -20.66
C GLN A 67 22.86 -10.94 -21.36
N ARG A 68 22.01 -11.68 -22.07
CA ARG A 68 20.86 -11.12 -22.81
C ARG A 68 19.80 -10.46 -21.91
N TRP A 69 19.73 -10.85 -20.63
CA TRP A 69 18.73 -10.38 -19.67
C TRP A 69 19.34 -9.49 -18.58
N ARG A 70 20.63 -9.22 -18.63
CA ARG A 70 21.38 -8.51 -17.60
C ARG A 70 20.81 -7.12 -17.27
N LEU A 71 20.25 -6.42 -18.26
CA LEU A 71 19.63 -5.10 -18.03
C LEU A 71 18.42 -5.20 -17.08
N LEU A 72 17.72 -6.33 -17.05
CA LEU A 72 16.58 -6.52 -16.17
C LEU A 72 16.98 -6.56 -14.70
N GLU A 73 18.22 -6.92 -14.36
CA GLU A 73 18.73 -6.86 -12.98
C GLU A 73 18.66 -5.44 -12.42
N GLY A 74 18.89 -4.43 -13.24
CA GLY A 74 18.78 -3.02 -12.85
C GLY A 74 17.38 -2.43 -13.00
N MET A 75 16.57 -2.95 -13.94
CA MET A 75 15.22 -2.44 -14.18
C MET A 75 14.20 -2.95 -13.15
N LEU A 76 14.38 -4.16 -12.63
CA LEU A 76 13.47 -4.75 -11.65
C LEU A 76 13.41 -3.95 -10.35
N PRO A 77 14.53 -3.54 -9.74
CA PRO A 77 14.52 -2.66 -8.58
C PRO A 77 13.82 -1.33 -8.84
N ILE A 78 14.01 -0.74 -10.01
CA ILE A 78 13.35 0.52 -10.38
C ILE A 78 11.82 0.32 -10.42
N ALA A 79 11.35 -0.74 -11.05
CA ALA A 79 9.93 -1.08 -11.10
C ALA A 79 9.36 -1.27 -9.70
N GLY A 80 10.03 -2.03 -8.84
CA GLY A 80 9.63 -2.26 -7.45
C GLY A 80 9.55 -0.97 -6.64
N LEU A 81 10.56 -0.12 -6.72
CA LEU A 81 10.59 1.16 -6.01
C LEU A 81 9.48 2.11 -6.49
N MET A 82 9.21 2.17 -7.80
CA MET A 82 8.15 3.02 -8.34
C MET A 82 6.76 2.54 -7.90
N THR A 83 6.49 1.24 -7.95
CA THR A 83 5.22 0.66 -7.50
C THR A 83 5.04 0.86 -5.99
N PHE A 84 6.11 0.73 -5.21
CA PHE A 84 6.10 0.97 -3.78
C PHE A 84 5.80 2.45 -3.45
N ALA A 85 6.43 3.39 -4.16
CA ALA A 85 6.17 4.82 -3.99
C ALA A 85 4.71 5.17 -4.34
N TRP A 86 4.18 4.62 -5.42
CA TRP A 86 2.77 4.79 -5.80
C TRP A 86 1.83 4.27 -4.73
N SER A 87 2.07 3.05 -4.23
CA SER A 87 1.28 2.42 -3.18
C SER A 87 1.28 3.23 -1.88
N THR A 88 2.43 3.79 -1.52
CA THR A 88 2.57 4.70 -0.37
C THR A 88 1.71 5.96 -0.55
N GLY A 89 1.69 6.54 -1.75
CA GLY A 89 0.84 7.68 -2.09
C GLY A 89 -0.65 7.37 -1.92
N VAL A 90 -1.10 6.21 -2.38
CA VAL A 90 -2.50 5.75 -2.22
C VAL A 90 -2.86 5.61 -0.75
N LEU A 91 -2.02 4.94 0.06
CA LEU A 91 -2.26 4.80 1.50
C LEU A 91 -2.30 6.15 2.22
N PHE A 92 -1.41 7.07 1.85
CA PHE A 92 -1.38 8.40 2.43
C PHE A 92 -2.66 9.18 2.12
N THR A 93 -3.16 9.12 0.89
CA THR A 93 -4.42 9.75 0.50
C THR A 93 -5.60 9.18 1.29
N LEU A 94 -5.70 7.86 1.40
CA LEU A 94 -6.75 7.20 2.19
C LEU A 94 -6.69 7.60 3.66
N ALA A 95 -5.49 7.70 4.25
CA ALA A 95 -5.31 8.13 5.63
C ALA A 95 -5.73 9.59 5.83
N GLN A 96 -5.41 10.49 4.89
CA GLN A 96 -5.83 11.88 4.94
C GLN A 96 -7.35 12.03 4.83
N ASP A 97 -7.98 11.31 3.92
CA ASP A 97 -9.45 11.33 3.77
C ASP A 97 -10.13 10.84 5.05
N PHE A 98 -9.61 9.80 5.66
CA PHE A 98 -10.11 9.31 6.94
C PHE A 98 -9.98 10.36 8.05
N GLN A 99 -8.83 11.03 8.17
CA GLN A 99 -8.60 12.08 9.17
C GLN A 99 -9.51 13.28 8.95
N SER A 100 -9.69 13.73 7.72
CA SER A 100 -10.55 14.87 7.38
C SER A 100 -12.01 14.62 7.77
N GLN A 101 -12.53 13.42 7.52
CA GLN A 101 -13.87 13.01 7.94
C GLN A 101 -14.03 13.00 9.46
N GLN A 102 -13.02 12.53 10.20
CA GLN A 102 -13.06 12.54 11.66
C GLN A 102 -13.08 13.96 12.22
N LEU A 103 -12.26 14.86 11.67
CA LEU A 103 -12.24 16.25 12.07
C LEU A 103 -13.57 16.97 11.78
N ALA A 104 -14.18 16.73 10.63
CA ALA A 104 -15.49 17.27 10.27
C ALA A 104 -16.57 16.84 11.27
N LEU A 105 -16.59 15.57 11.69
CA LEU A 105 -17.52 15.05 12.71
C LEU A 105 -17.31 15.71 14.08
N ILE A 106 -16.06 15.91 14.48
CA ILE A 106 -15.73 16.58 15.75
C ILE A 106 -16.21 18.04 15.73
N HIS A 107 -15.99 18.76 14.63
CA HIS A 107 -16.45 20.15 14.50
C HIS A 107 -17.97 20.25 14.50
N ALA A 108 -18.67 19.39 13.77
CA ALA A 108 -20.14 19.35 13.78
C ALA A 108 -20.71 19.11 15.19
N ARG A 109 -20.12 18.20 15.96
CA ARG A 109 -20.51 17.92 17.35
C ARG A 109 -20.25 19.11 18.27
N ARG A 110 -19.15 19.83 18.11
CA ARG A 110 -18.85 21.06 18.88
C ARG A 110 -19.86 22.14 18.61
N GLN A 111 -20.18 22.39 17.34
CA GLN A 111 -21.20 23.36 16.95
C GLN A 111 -22.58 23.03 17.49
N ALA A 112 -23.02 21.78 17.40
CA ALA A 112 -24.31 21.34 17.96
C ALA A 112 -24.38 21.53 19.49
N ARG A 113 -23.28 21.29 20.22
CA ARG A 113 -23.21 21.54 21.67
C ARG A 113 -23.27 23.04 22.01
N GLN A 114 -22.62 23.87 21.22
CA GLN A 114 -22.66 25.34 21.41
C GLN A 114 -24.05 25.91 21.12
N ALA A 115 -24.70 25.46 20.05
CA ALA A 115 -26.07 25.86 19.73
C ALA A 115 -27.07 25.49 20.85
N LYS A 116 -26.92 24.33 21.50
CA LYS A 116 -27.73 23.93 22.64
C LYS A 116 -27.50 24.76 23.92
N ARG A 117 -26.35 25.42 24.05
CA ARG A 117 -26.03 26.26 25.23
C ARG A 117 -26.52 27.70 25.09
N ARG A 118 -26.71 28.21 23.88
CA ARG A 118 -27.17 29.60 23.63
C ARG A 118 -28.60 29.90 24.07
N PRO A 119 -29.60 29.03 23.91
CA PRO A 119 -30.99 29.39 24.28
C PRO A 119 -31.25 29.59 25.79
N ARG A 120 -30.29 29.36 26.65
CA ARG A 120 -30.48 29.49 28.13
C ARG A 120 -30.00 30.85 28.70
N GLN A 121 -29.40 31.71 27.84
CA GLN A 121 -28.93 33.03 28.31
C GLN A 121 -29.89 34.17 27.99
N ASP A 122 -30.93 33.93 27.22
CA ASP A 122 -31.91 34.98 26.82
C ASP A 122 -33.26 34.84 27.56
N GLN A 123 -33.29 34.06 28.66
CA GLN A 123 -34.41 34.00 29.63
C GLN A 123 -33.95 34.46 31.03
#